data_706aa5bb5f21f7e2d2a8bc9f62648262
#
_entry.id   706aa5bb5f21f7e2d2a8bc9f62648262
#
_cell.length_a   1.000
_cell.length_b   1.000
_cell.length_c   1.000
_cell.angle_alpha   90.00
_cell.angle_beta   90.00
_cell.angle_gamma   90.00
#
_symmetry.space_group_name_H-M   'P 1'
#
loop_
_entity.id
_entity.type
_entity.pdbx_description
1 polymer ?
#
loop_
_entity_poly.entity_id
_entity_poly.type
_entity_poly.pdbx_seq_one_letter_code
_entity_poly.pdbx_strand_id
1 'polypeptide(L)'
;MRVPAILVVLALWLSVADGIRERDFRVPRFASLTIGRLHYDGGGDWYAGPSALPNLLAALRQRTALPVAERERVVTLTGPELWDVPYLFMTGHGNVRFSDDEVKQLRRWLEQGGFLHADDDYGMDKSFRREIARVFPDHPMVEVPLSHPIYHLVYDFPRGIPKIHEHDGLPAQGFGIFLGNRLVVYYSYQTDLGDGWEDPEVHHDPPELHEAALRMGVNLFTYAVSATR
;
A
#
# COMPACT_ATOMS: atom_id res chain seq x y z
N MET A 1 46.62 -34.97 61.57
CA MET A 1 45.62 -35.33 60.56
C MET A 1 45.00 -34.00 60.02
N ARG A 2 45.33 -33.63 58.80
CA ARG A 2 44.85 -32.39 58.13
C ARG A 2 43.71 -32.77 57.20
N VAL A 3 42.55 -32.15 57.41
CA VAL A 3 41.38 -32.26 56.52
C VAL A 3 41.51 -31.22 55.43
N PRO A 4 41.44 -31.55 54.12
CA PRO A 4 41.48 -30.57 53.09
C PRO A 4 40.14 -29.87 52.92
N ALA A 5 40.20 -28.56 52.81
CA ALA A 5 39.05 -27.71 52.50
C ALA A 5 38.62 -27.91 51.05
N ILE A 6 37.36 -28.31 50.86
CA ILE A 6 36.74 -28.36 49.55
C ILE A 6 36.27 -26.95 49.18
N LEU A 7 36.92 -26.35 48.19
CA LEU A 7 36.46 -25.10 47.55
C LEU A 7 35.26 -25.45 46.66
N VAL A 8 34.08 -25.00 47.10
CA VAL A 8 32.89 -24.99 46.24
C VAL A 8 32.95 -23.75 45.36
N VAL A 9 33.33 -23.98 44.11
CA VAL A 9 33.22 -22.93 43.06
C VAL A 9 31.76 -22.87 42.65
N LEU A 10 31.01 -21.93 43.23
CA LEU A 10 29.71 -21.54 42.70
C LEU A 10 29.93 -20.81 41.38
N ALA A 11 29.74 -21.52 40.27
CA ALA A 11 29.64 -20.95 38.97
C ALA A 11 28.35 -20.08 38.90
N LEU A 12 28.50 -18.77 38.97
CA LEU A 12 27.43 -17.85 38.60
C LEU A 12 27.12 -18.03 37.12
N TRP A 13 26.11 -18.80 36.82
CA TRP A 13 25.40 -18.71 35.56
C TRP A 13 24.52 -17.46 35.64
N LEU A 14 25.10 -16.29 35.34
CA LEU A 14 24.33 -15.14 34.94
C LEU A 14 23.62 -15.47 33.67
N SER A 15 22.32 -15.71 33.80
CA SER A 15 21.37 -15.86 32.70
C SER A 15 21.43 -14.60 31.83
N VAL A 16 22.06 -14.74 30.67
CA VAL A 16 21.83 -13.83 29.56
C VAL A 16 20.45 -14.15 28.98
N ALA A 17 19.43 -13.85 29.75
CA ALA A 17 18.03 -13.89 29.35
C ALA A 17 17.46 -12.48 29.33
N ASP A 18 18.26 -11.55 28.77
CA ASP A 18 17.78 -10.20 28.53
C ASP A 18 17.89 -9.91 27.04
N GLY A 19 16.72 -9.82 26.42
CA GLY A 19 16.62 -9.13 25.14
C GLY A 19 15.94 -9.83 23.98
N ILE A 20 15.24 -10.94 24.15
CA ILE A 20 14.12 -11.18 23.25
C ILE A 20 12.98 -10.31 23.78
N ARG A 21 13.01 -9.03 23.41
CA ARG A 21 11.78 -8.22 23.46
C ARG A 21 10.74 -9.04 22.71
N GLU A 22 9.75 -9.55 23.41
CA GLU A 22 8.49 -9.97 22.82
C GLU A 22 8.12 -8.83 21.87
N ARG A 23 8.25 -9.09 20.58
CA ARG A 23 7.65 -8.20 19.60
C ARG A 23 6.19 -8.27 19.94
N ASP A 24 5.64 -7.20 20.46
CA ASP A 24 4.21 -7.02 20.63
C ASP A 24 3.56 -7.36 19.28
N PHE A 25 3.13 -8.59 19.12
CA PHE A 25 2.23 -8.99 18.04
C PHE A 25 0.90 -8.31 18.38
N ARG A 26 0.82 -7.02 18.06
CA ARG A 26 -0.48 -6.36 18.09
C ARG A 26 -1.36 -7.16 17.15
N VAL A 27 -2.40 -7.75 17.71
CA VAL A 27 -3.49 -8.35 16.96
C VAL A 27 -3.87 -7.35 15.85
N PRO A 28 -3.92 -7.77 14.58
CA PRO A 28 -4.28 -6.85 13.51
C PRO A 28 -5.55 -6.11 13.89
N ARG A 29 -5.57 -4.79 13.72
CA ARG A 29 -6.74 -3.94 14.00
C ARG A 29 -7.99 -4.42 13.25
N PHE A 30 -7.77 -5.21 12.20
CA PHE A 30 -8.79 -5.75 11.31
C PHE A 30 -8.85 -7.27 11.45
N ALA A 31 -10.04 -7.81 11.61
CA ALA A 31 -10.28 -9.27 11.60
C ALA A 31 -9.93 -9.91 10.23
N SER A 32 -10.06 -9.13 9.16
CA SER A 32 -9.66 -9.48 7.79
C SER A 32 -9.23 -8.19 7.09
N LEU A 33 -8.09 -8.24 6.41
CA LEU A 33 -7.55 -7.12 5.64
C LEU A 33 -8.27 -7.04 4.29
N THR A 34 -8.68 -5.84 3.89
CA THR A 34 -9.27 -5.64 2.56
C THR A 34 -8.83 -4.30 1.95
N ILE A 35 -9.17 -4.10 0.69
CA ILE A 35 -8.95 -2.88 -0.06
C ILE A 35 -10.27 -2.09 -0.08
N GLY A 36 -10.19 -0.79 0.20
CA GLY A 36 -11.28 0.14 -0.06
C GLY A 36 -11.16 0.69 -1.48
N ARG A 37 -12.12 0.45 -2.36
CA ARG A 37 -12.27 1.17 -3.62
C ARG A 37 -12.84 2.55 -3.32
N LEU A 38 -12.07 3.60 -3.56
CA LEU A 38 -12.52 4.95 -3.23
C LEU A 38 -13.54 5.46 -4.24
N HIS A 39 -14.76 5.68 -3.77
CA HIS A 39 -15.78 6.44 -4.49
C HIS A 39 -15.53 7.92 -4.25
N TYR A 40 -15.13 8.65 -5.28
CA TYR A 40 -14.83 10.09 -5.26
C TYR A 40 -15.74 10.85 -6.22
N ASP A 41 -15.90 12.14 -5.97
CA ASP A 41 -16.65 13.04 -6.84
C ASP A 41 -15.75 13.69 -7.90
N GLY A 42 -16.38 14.37 -8.88
CA GLY A 42 -15.69 15.14 -9.89
C GLY A 42 -15.96 14.69 -11.32
N GLY A 43 -16.59 13.52 -11.49
CA GLY A 43 -16.99 12.98 -12.79
C GLY A 43 -15.99 12.00 -13.39
N GLY A 44 -14.94 11.62 -12.66
CA GLY A 44 -14.11 10.47 -13.02
C GLY A 44 -14.81 9.14 -12.72
N ASP A 45 -14.43 8.11 -13.44
CA ASP A 45 -15.03 6.77 -13.36
C ASP A 45 -14.33 5.90 -12.30
N TRP A 46 -14.44 6.29 -11.04
CA TRP A 46 -13.86 5.61 -9.87
C TRP A 46 -14.13 4.08 -9.82
N TYR A 47 -15.11 3.61 -10.58
CA TYR A 47 -15.54 2.23 -10.71
C TYR A 47 -14.85 1.46 -11.85
N ALA A 48 -13.91 2.09 -12.57
CA ALA A 48 -13.12 1.44 -13.61
C ALA A 48 -12.40 0.20 -13.09
N GLY A 49 -12.09 -0.73 -13.97
CA GLY A 49 -11.38 -1.95 -13.63
C GLY A 49 -12.14 -2.85 -12.64
N PRO A 50 -13.36 -3.37 -12.97
CA PRO A 50 -14.15 -4.11 -11.98
C PRO A 50 -13.53 -5.43 -11.54
N SER A 51 -12.70 -6.08 -12.35
CA SER A 51 -11.98 -7.33 -12.00
C SER A 51 -10.63 -7.10 -11.32
N ALA A 52 -10.09 -5.88 -11.38
CA ALA A 52 -8.75 -5.54 -10.87
C ALA A 52 -8.55 -5.89 -9.39
N LEU A 53 -9.40 -5.36 -8.51
CA LEU A 53 -9.26 -5.60 -7.06
C LEU A 53 -9.61 -7.02 -6.62
N PRO A 54 -10.64 -7.69 -7.16
CA PRO A 54 -10.84 -9.13 -6.93
C PRO A 54 -9.60 -9.98 -7.26
N ASN A 55 -8.96 -9.73 -8.40
CA ASN A 55 -7.77 -10.44 -8.83
C ASN A 55 -6.56 -10.15 -7.93
N LEU A 56 -6.33 -8.87 -7.56
CA LEU A 56 -5.28 -8.52 -6.62
C LEU A 56 -5.50 -9.18 -5.24
N LEU A 57 -6.73 -9.17 -4.73
CA LEU A 57 -7.07 -9.83 -3.45
C LEU A 57 -6.86 -11.36 -3.54
N ALA A 58 -7.18 -11.98 -4.68
CA ALA A 58 -6.89 -13.40 -4.92
C ALA A 58 -5.37 -13.66 -4.93
N ALA A 59 -4.59 -12.82 -5.60
CA ALA A 59 -3.13 -12.91 -5.61
C ALA A 59 -2.52 -12.75 -4.20
N LEU A 60 -3.02 -11.81 -3.40
CA LEU A 60 -2.60 -11.62 -2.02
C LEU A 60 -2.85 -12.86 -1.14
N ARG A 61 -4.04 -13.47 -1.23
CA ARG A 61 -4.35 -14.71 -0.50
C ARG A 61 -3.47 -15.88 -0.91
N GLN A 62 -3.10 -15.97 -2.18
CA GLN A 62 -2.27 -17.06 -2.71
C GLN A 62 -0.78 -16.88 -2.39
N ARG A 63 -0.31 -15.65 -2.32
CA ARG A 63 1.13 -15.31 -2.30
C ARG A 63 1.64 -14.81 -0.95
N THR A 64 0.74 -14.58 0.01
CA THR A 64 1.10 -14.09 1.34
C THR A 64 0.37 -14.86 2.43
N ALA A 65 0.86 -14.76 3.67
CA ALA A 65 0.19 -15.29 4.85
C ALA A 65 -0.79 -14.28 5.50
N LEU A 66 -1.11 -13.18 4.82
CA LEU A 66 -2.01 -12.15 5.35
C LEU A 66 -3.46 -12.65 5.33
N PRO A 67 -4.25 -12.36 6.37
CA PRO A 67 -5.67 -12.70 6.42
C PRO A 67 -6.48 -11.74 5.54
N VAL A 68 -6.44 -11.94 4.22
CA VAL A 68 -7.04 -11.06 3.23
C VAL A 68 -8.45 -11.50 2.87
N ALA A 69 -9.38 -10.54 2.81
CA ALA A 69 -10.78 -10.77 2.40
C ALA A 69 -10.88 -11.20 0.93
N GLU A 70 -12.04 -11.75 0.57
CA GLU A 70 -12.29 -12.18 -0.82
C GLU A 70 -12.65 -11.02 -1.75
N ARG A 71 -13.21 -9.95 -1.20
CA ARG A 71 -13.73 -8.80 -1.96
C ARG A 71 -13.29 -7.49 -1.33
N GLU A 72 -13.15 -6.49 -2.18
CA GLU A 72 -13.00 -5.10 -1.80
C GLU A 72 -14.30 -4.53 -1.20
N ARG A 73 -14.19 -3.32 -0.64
CA ARG A 73 -15.34 -2.52 -0.21
C ARG A 73 -15.34 -1.19 -0.94
N VAL A 74 -16.49 -0.75 -1.40
CA VAL A 74 -16.64 0.64 -1.85
C VAL A 74 -16.67 1.53 -0.62
N VAL A 75 -15.87 2.58 -0.61
CA VAL A 75 -15.65 3.48 0.52
C VAL A 75 -15.75 4.92 0.05
N THR A 76 -16.44 5.76 0.82
CA THR A 76 -16.39 7.22 0.68
C THR A 76 -15.52 7.82 1.80
N LEU A 77 -14.89 8.98 1.55
CA LEU A 77 -13.99 9.60 2.54
C LEU A 77 -14.72 10.08 3.80
N THR A 78 -16.03 10.33 3.71
CA THR A 78 -16.87 10.72 4.86
C THR A 78 -17.67 9.57 5.44
N GLY A 79 -17.63 8.38 4.82
CA GLY A 79 -18.32 7.19 5.31
C GLY A 79 -17.58 6.54 6.48
N PRO A 80 -18.32 5.87 7.39
CA PRO A 80 -17.71 5.16 8.52
C PRO A 80 -16.82 4.00 8.06
N GLU A 81 -17.07 3.42 6.89
CA GLU A 81 -16.34 2.30 6.31
C GLU A 81 -14.86 2.64 6.01
N LEU A 82 -14.52 3.92 5.89
CA LEU A 82 -13.15 4.40 5.73
C LEU A 82 -12.23 3.85 6.82
N TRP A 83 -12.73 3.74 8.04
CA TRP A 83 -11.96 3.31 9.20
C TRP A 83 -11.81 1.79 9.31
N ASP A 84 -12.52 1.05 8.48
CA ASP A 84 -12.48 -0.41 8.44
C ASP A 84 -11.48 -0.96 7.41
N VAL A 85 -10.83 -0.10 6.64
CA VAL A 85 -9.85 -0.52 5.62
C VAL A 85 -8.48 0.10 5.89
N PRO A 86 -7.37 -0.65 5.74
CA PRO A 86 -6.02 -0.12 5.89
C PRO A 86 -5.47 0.50 4.60
N TYR A 87 -6.07 0.19 3.47
CA TYR A 87 -5.61 0.51 2.13
C TYR A 87 -6.77 1.00 1.27
N LEU A 88 -6.64 2.20 0.71
CA LEU A 88 -7.53 2.73 -0.31
C LEU A 88 -6.88 2.63 -1.68
N PHE A 89 -7.65 2.15 -2.63
CA PHE A 89 -7.34 2.20 -4.05
C PHE A 89 -8.23 3.22 -4.74
N MET A 90 -7.63 4.07 -5.53
CA MET A 90 -8.28 5.10 -6.30
C MET A 90 -7.77 5.04 -7.72
N THR A 91 -8.65 4.91 -8.67
CA THR A 91 -8.35 4.90 -10.10
C THR A 91 -9.45 5.59 -10.89
N GLY A 92 -9.25 5.77 -12.17
CA GLY A 92 -10.25 6.23 -13.14
C GLY A 92 -9.70 7.28 -14.10
N HIS A 93 -10.50 7.54 -15.13
CA HIS A 93 -10.26 8.61 -16.09
C HIS A 93 -10.93 9.90 -15.61
N GLY A 94 -10.34 11.04 -15.92
CA GLY A 94 -10.97 12.33 -15.77
C GLY A 94 -10.79 13.00 -14.42
N ASN A 95 -11.78 13.79 -14.02
CA ASN A 95 -11.59 14.75 -12.94
C ASN A 95 -11.90 14.16 -11.56
N VAL A 96 -11.00 14.43 -10.63
CA VAL A 96 -11.14 14.14 -9.20
C VAL A 96 -11.50 15.41 -8.45
N ARG A 97 -12.40 15.33 -7.48
CA ARG A 97 -12.76 16.44 -6.61
C ARG A 97 -13.05 15.92 -5.20
N PHE A 98 -12.44 16.58 -4.22
CA PHE A 98 -12.74 16.38 -2.81
C PHE A 98 -13.40 17.62 -2.21
N SER A 99 -14.44 17.43 -1.41
CA SER A 99 -14.97 18.45 -0.53
C SER A 99 -13.97 18.78 0.58
N ASP A 100 -14.17 19.90 1.29
CA ASP A 100 -13.29 20.27 2.40
C ASP A 100 -13.34 19.26 3.56
N ASP A 101 -14.46 18.60 3.76
CA ASP A 101 -14.59 17.57 4.80
C ASP A 101 -13.91 16.27 4.37
N GLU A 102 -13.98 15.90 3.10
CA GLU A 102 -13.23 14.75 2.57
C GLU A 102 -11.72 14.96 2.66
N VAL A 103 -11.24 16.16 2.35
CA VAL A 103 -9.82 16.53 2.54
C VAL A 103 -9.36 16.32 3.98
N LYS A 104 -10.16 16.81 4.97
CA LYS A 104 -9.86 16.63 6.39
C LYS A 104 -9.87 15.17 6.83
N GLN A 105 -10.88 14.41 6.37
CA GLN A 105 -11.02 12.99 6.72
C GLN A 105 -9.91 12.14 6.11
N LEU A 106 -9.58 12.37 4.83
CA LEU A 106 -8.48 11.67 4.18
C LEU A 106 -7.15 11.93 4.89
N ARG A 107 -6.85 13.20 5.20
CA ARG A 107 -5.65 13.58 5.97
C ARG A 107 -5.60 12.82 7.29
N ARG A 108 -6.67 12.89 8.07
CA ARG A 108 -6.75 12.24 9.38
C ARG A 108 -6.57 10.72 9.27
N TRP A 109 -7.19 10.09 8.28
CA TRP A 109 -7.09 8.66 8.06
C TRP A 109 -5.66 8.25 7.69
N LEU A 110 -5.00 9.00 6.80
CA LEU A 110 -3.60 8.79 6.42
C LEU A 110 -2.65 8.99 7.61
N GLU A 111 -2.86 10.03 8.43
CA GLU A 111 -2.07 10.28 9.65
C GLU A 111 -2.21 9.14 10.67
N GLN A 112 -3.36 8.48 10.73
CA GLN A 112 -3.64 7.37 11.65
C GLN A 112 -3.24 5.98 11.13
N GLY A 113 -2.49 5.91 10.05
CA GLY A 113 -1.95 4.66 9.54
C GLY A 113 -2.55 4.18 8.22
N GLY A 114 -3.52 4.88 7.65
CA GLY A 114 -4.03 4.57 6.32
C GLY A 114 -2.98 4.72 5.23
N PHE A 115 -3.22 4.08 4.10
CA PHE A 115 -2.38 4.15 2.90
C PHE A 115 -3.26 4.32 1.67
N LEU A 116 -3.04 5.38 0.90
CA LEU A 116 -3.72 5.64 -0.36
C LEU A 116 -2.81 5.24 -1.53
N HIS A 117 -3.28 4.33 -2.37
CA HIS A 117 -2.73 4.11 -3.70
C HIS A 117 -3.66 4.75 -4.73
N ALA A 118 -3.17 5.75 -5.43
CA ALA A 118 -3.83 6.32 -6.60
C ALA A 118 -3.13 5.81 -7.85
N ASP A 119 -3.90 5.33 -8.80
CA ASP A 119 -3.44 4.84 -10.09
C ASP A 119 -4.00 5.70 -11.21
N ASP A 120 -3.13 6.29 -12.00
CA ASP A 120 -3.54 7.14 -13.12
C ASP A 120 -3.88 6.26 -14.32
N ASP A 121 -5.16 6.06 -14.50
CA ASP A 121 -5.75 5.35 -15.62
C ASP A 121 -5.96 6.30 -16.82
N TYR A 122 -4.97 7.16 -17.05
CA TYR A 122 -4.88 8.23 -18.06
C TYR A 122 -5.93 9.35 -17.94
N GLY A 123 -5.44 10.51 -17.50
CA GLY A 123 -6.23 11.76 -17.45
C GLY A 123 -6.62 12.24 -16.07
N MET A 124 -6.30 11.50 -15.03
CA MET A 124 -6.54 11.88 -13.65
C MET A 124 -5.45 12.81 -13.06
N ASP A 125 -4.22 12.78 -13.58
CA ASP A 125 -3.02 13.37 -13.00
C ASP A 125 -3.21 14.80 -12.49
N LYS A 126 -3.70 15.70 -13.33
CA LYS A 126 -3.85 17.11 -12.99
C LYS A 126 -4.80 17.34 -11.82
N SER A 127 -5.92 16.64 -11.83
CA SER A 127 -6.94 16.76 -10.80
C SER A 127 -6.51 16.07 -9.51
N PHE A 128 -5.92 14.90 -9.59
CA PHE A 128 -5.40 14.19 -8.43
C PHE A 128 -4.32 15.00 -7.71
N ARG A 129 -3.30 15.50 -8.42
CA ARG A 129 -2.25 16.36 -7.82
C ARG A 129 -2.81 17.60 -7.15
N ARG A 130 -3.82 18.24 -7.75
CA ARG A 130 -4.51 19.39 -7.15
C ARG A 130 -5.18 19.00 -5.83
N GLU A 131 -5.94 17.90 -5.81
CA GLU A 131 -6.70 17.52 -4.63
C GLU A 131 -5.79 17.01 -3.52
N ILE A 132 -4.78 16.19 -3.83
CA ILE A 132 -3.87 15.66 -2.81
C ILE A 132 -2.99 16.75 -2.19
N ALA A 133 -2.65 17.80 -2.94
CA ALA A 133 -1.95 18.98 -2.39
C ALA A 133 -2.81 19.73 -1.37
N ARG A 134 -4.14 19.68 -1.44
CA ARG A 134 -5.03 20.23 -0.41
C ARG A 134 -5.00 19.40 0.87
N VAL A 135 -4.81 18.07 0.73
CA VAL A 135 -4.69 17.17 1.87
C VAL A 135 -3.39 17.43 2.64
N PHE A 136 -2.29 17.60 1.92
CA PHE A 136 -0.97 17.81 2.51
C PHE A 136 -0.24 19.00 1.86
N PRO A 137 -0.64 20.24 2.16
CA PRO A 137 -0.04 21.43 1.54
C PRO A 137 1.46 21.59 1.88
N ASP A 138 1.89 21.05 3.03
CA ASP A 138 3.27 21.15 3.52
C ASP A 138 4.14 19.93 3.17
N HIS A 139 3.59 18.94 2.45
CA HIS A 139 4.29 17.71 2.07
C HIS A 139 4.16 17.51 0.56
N PRO A 140 5.12 17.99 -0.23
CA PRO A 140 5.06 17.83 -1.68
C PRO A 140 5.11 16.35 -2.06
N MET A 141 4.41 16.01 -3.13
CA MET A 141 4.57 14.71 -3.78
C MET A 141 5.93 14.65 -4.47
N VAL A 142 6.71 13.63 -4.14
CA VAL A 142 8.06 13.40 -4.68
C VAL A 142 8.16 12.02 -5.31
N GLU A 143 9.11 11.83 -6.22
CA GLU A 143 9.38 10.52 -6.77
C GLU A 143 9.89 9.57 -5.66
N VAL A 144 9.32 8.38 -5.58
CA VAL A 144 9.73 7.38 -4.60
C VAL A 144 11.04 6.75 -5.04
N PRO A 145 12.11 6.87 -4.24
CA PRO A 145 13.43 6.38 -4.64
C PRO A 145 13.41 4.87 -4.87
N LEU A 146 14.16 4.40 -5.88
CA LEU A 146 14.23 2.98 -6.24
C LEU A 146 14.70 2.07 -5.09
N SER A 147 15.43 2.62 -4.12
CA SER A 147 15.85 1.91 -2.91
C SER A 147 14.74 1.78 -1.84
N HIS A 148 13.56 2.37 -2.08
CA HIS A 148 12.49 2.31 -1.09
C HIS A 148 11.95 0.88 -0.94
N PRO A 149 11.65 0.43 0.31
CA PRO A 149 11.18 -0.94 0.57
C PRO A 149 9.95 -1.37 -0.25
N ILE A 150 9.12 -0.43 -0.68
CA ILE A 150 7.92 -0.74 -1.50
C ILE A 150 8.26 -1.48 -2.79
N TYR A 151 9.48 -1.30 -3.32
CA TYR A 151 9.95 -1.98 -4.52
C TYR A 151 10.64 -3.31 -4.26
N HIS A 152 10.86 -3.69 -2.97
CA HIS A 152 11.70 -4.84 -2.60
C HIS A 152 11.10 -5.73 -1.51
N LEU A 153 9.85 -5.48 -1.08
CA LEU A 153 9.33 -6.10 0.14
C LEU A 153 9.02 -7.60 -0.02
N VAL A 154 8.32 -7.98 -1.09
CA VAL A 154 7.96 -9.36 -1.43
C VAL A 154 8.61 -9.75 -2.75
N TYR A 155 8.53 -8.87 -3.72
CA TYR A 155 9.13 -9.01 -5.06
C TYR A 155 10.09 -7.86 -5.31
N ASP A 156 11.13 -8.13 -6.09
CA ASP A 156 12.17 -7.16 -6.40
C ASP A 156 11.86 -6.42 -7.71
N PHE A 157 11.78 -5.09 -7.61
CA PHE A 157 11.57 -4.16 -8.72
C PHE A 157 12.71 -3.14 -8.80
N PRO A 158 13.92 -3.54 -9.19
CA PRO A 158 15.10 -2.67 -9.14
C PRO A 158 15.03 -1.49 -10.13
N ARG A 159 14.10 -1.53 -11.07
CA ARG A 159 13.82 -0.44 -12.02
C ARG A 159 12.56 0.35 -11.69
N GLY A 160 11.94 0.09 -10.53
CA GLY A 160 10.70 0.73 -10.10
C GLY A 160 9.45 0.07 -10.64
N ILE A 161 8.37 0.82 -10.67
CA ILE A 161 7.05 0.32 -11.07
C ILE A 161 7.05 -0.16 -12.53
N PRO A 162 6.38 -1.30 -12.86
CA PRO A 162 6.27 -1.77 -14.23
C PRO A 162 5.37 -0.84 -15.06
N LYS A 163 5.69 -0.70 -16.34
CA LYS A 163 4.85 -0.04 -17.34
C LYS A 163 3.90 -1.08 -17.91
N ILE A 164 2.59 -0.87 -17.79
CA ILE A 164 1.57 -1.77 -18.33
C ILE A 164 1.12 -1.26 -19.69
N HIS A 165 0.56 -0.04 -19.75
CA HIS A 165 0.12 0.57 -21.00
C HIS A 165 0.94 1.81 -21.37
N GLU A 166 0.96 2.12 -22.66
CA GLU A 166 1.58 3.31 -23.22
C GLU A 166 0.53 4.36 -23.58
N HIS A 167 0.75 5.61 -23.13
CA HIS A 167 -0.09 6.74 -23.49
C HIS A 167 0.74 7.86 -24.14
N ASP A 168 1.57 8.55 -23.34
CA ASP A 168 2.30 9.73 -23.78
C ASP A 168 3.77 9.50 -24.08
N GLY A 169 4.21 8.24 -24.14
CA GLY A 169 5.61 7.87 -24.32
C GLY A 169 6.52 8.22 -23.13
N LEU A 170 5.91 8.51 -21.96
CA LEU A 170 6.63 8.81 -20.74
C LEU A 170 6.91 7.54 -19.93
N PRO A 171 8.00 7.49 -19.17
CA PRO A 171 8.31 6.34 -18.33
C PRO A 171 7.28 6.20 -17.20
N ALA A 172 7.03 4.96 -16.78
CA ALA A 172 6.29 4.68 -15.56
C ALA A 172 7.06 5.20 -14.34
N GLN A 173 6.40 5.93 -13.46
CA GLN A 173 6.99 6.52 -12.26
C GLN A 173 6.10 6.32 -11.04
N GLY A 174 6.71 6.01 -9.90
CA GLY A 174 6.03 6.01 -8.62
C GLY A 174 6.30 7.32 -7.88
N PHE A 175 5.25 8.08 -7.60
CA PHE A 175 5.35 9.26 -6.73
C PHE A 175 4.74 8.99 -5.37
N GLY A 176 5.09 9.78 -4.37
CA GLY A 176 4.49 9.59 -3.05
C GLY A 176 4.57 10.80 -2.14
N ILE A 177 3.77 10.75 -1.09
CA ILE A 177 3.82 11.68 0.04
C ILE A 177 4.28 10.93 1.28
N PHE A 178 5.24 11.52 1.98
CA PHE A 178 5.82 10.96 3.19
C PHE A 178 5.43 11.77 4.42
N LEU A 179 5.04 11.06 5.49
CA LEU A 179 4.92 11.61 6.84
C LEU A 179 6.08 11.04 7.68
N GLY A 180 7.10 11.84 7.89
CA GLY A 180 8.38 11.34 8.39
C GLY A 180 8.98 10.32 7.42
N ASN A 181 9.23 9.11 7.88
CA ASN A 181 9.76 8.02 7.06
C ASN A 181 8.67 7.10 6.46
N ARG A 182 7.41 7.36 6.73
CA ARG A 182 6.31 6.53 6.27
C ARG A 182 5.73 7.11 4.98
N LEU A 183 5.77 6.35 3.90
CA LEU A 183 5.03 6.63 2.68
C LEU A 183 3.55 6.40 2.96
N VAL A 184 2.72 7.43 2.78
CA VAL A 184 1.28 7.38 3.09
C VAL A 184 0.41 7.47 1.85
N VAL A 185 0.91 8.09 0.81
CA VAL A 185 0.29 8.14 -0.53
C VAL A 185 1.30 7.60 -1.52
N TYR A 186 0.88 6.67 -2.33
CA TYR A 186 1.62 6.22 -3.52
C TYR A 186 0.79 6.51 -4.76
N TYR A 187 1.41 7.09 -5.75
CA TYR A 187 0.78 7.43 -7.02
C TYR A 187 1.54 6.75 -8.15
N SER A 188 0.90 5.80 -8.79
CA SER A 188 1.40 5.13 -9.98
C SER A 188 1.05 5.93 -11.23
N TYR A 189 2.06 6.60 -11.77
CA TYR A 189 1.92 7.54 -12.88
C TYR A 189 2.43 6.94 -14.18
N GLN A 190 1.66 7.08 -15.26
CA GLN A 190 2.01 6.58 -16.59
C GLN A 190 2.25 5.07 -16.65
N THR A 191 1.44 4.29 -15.93
CA THR A 191 1.63 2.84 -15.86
C THR A 191 0.37 2.01 -16.10
N ASP A 192 -0.81 2.48 -15.67
CA ASP A 192 -2.08 1.75 -15.66
C ASP A 192 -1.95 0.43 -14.89
N LEU A 193 -1.43 0.53 -13.67
CA LEU A 193 -1.15 -0.65 -12.87
C LEU A 193 -2.42 -1.45 -12.55
N GLY A 194 -3.54 -0.74 -12.35
CA GLY A 194 -4.84 -1.31 -12.08
C GLY A 194 -5.37 -2.15 -13.24
N ASP A 195 -5.19 -1.70 -14.46
CA ASP A 195 -5.56 -2.43 -15.67
C ASP A 195 -4.80 -3.74 -15.79
N GLY A 196 -3.52 -3.71 -15.44
CA GLY A 196 -2.70 -4.92 -15.38
C GLY A 196 -3.16 -5.95 -14.34
N TRP A 197 -4.07 -5.62 -13.43
CA TRP A 197 -4.70 -6.57 -12.51
C TRP A 197 -6.01 -7.15 -13.04
N GLU A 198 -6.59 -6.59 -14.10
CA GLU A 198 -7.85 -7.08 -14.64
C GLU A 198 -7.72 -8.48 -15.24
N ASP A 199 -8.87 -9.06 -15.58
CA ASP A 199 -8.90 -10.34 -16.28
C ASP A 199 -8.13 -10.23 -17.60
N PRO A 200 -7.30 -11.23 -17.97
CA PRO A 200 -6.42 -11.14 -19.16
C PRO A 200 -7.15 -10.85 -20.48
N GLU A 201 -8.45 -11.16 -20.54
CA GLU A 201 -9.29 -10.95 -21.72
C GLU A 201 -9.73 -9.47 -21.89
N VAL A 202 -9.56 -8.62 -20.86
CA VAL A 202 -10.00 -7.21 -20.91
C VAL A 202 -9.04 -6.39 -21.78
N HIS A 203 -7.77 -6.40 -21.45
CA HIS A 203 -6.75 -5.61 -22.16
C HIS A 203 -5.88 -6.44 -23.10
N HIS A 204 -5.95 -7.77 -23.02
CA HIS A 204 -5.12 -8.71 -23.76
C HIS A 204 -3.62 -8.52 -23.52
N ASP A 205 -3.27 -8.12 -22.30
CA ASP A 205 -1.89 -7.92 -21.91
C ASP A 205 -1.06 -9.20 -22.01
N PRO A 206 0.22 -9.08 -22.38
CA PRO A 206 1.15 -10.19 -22.26
C PRO A 206 1.16 -10.75 -20.82
N PRO A 207 1.16 -12.09 -20.66
CA PRO A 207 1.11 -12.70 -19.31
C PRO A 207 2.19 -12.20 -18.34
N GLU A 208 3.35 -11.80 -18.87
CA GLU A 208 4.45 -11.25 -18.08
C GLU A 208 4.14 -9.84 -17.54
N LEU A 209 3.36 -9.02 -18.24
CA LEU A 209 2.93 -7.70 -17.75
C LEU A 209 1.84 -7.84 -16.69
N HIS A 210 0.84 -8.67 -16.93
CA HIS A 210 -0.17 -9.02 -15.93
C HIS A 210 0.47 -9.55 -14.64
N GLU A 211 1.43 -10.46 -14.74
CA GLU A 211 2.15 -11.00 -13.59
C GLU A 211 2.98 -9.91 -12.89
N ALA A 212 3.66 -9.03 -13.63
CA ALA A 212 4.42 -7.92 -13.05
C ALA A 212 3.50 -6.94 -12.31
N ALA A 213 2.34 -6.62 -12.86
CA ALA A 213 1.34 -5.79 -12.22
C ALA A 213 0.86 -6.40 -10.90
N LEU A 214 0.47 -7.67 -10.89
CA LEU A 214 0.05 -8.37 -9.67
C LEU A 214 1.14 -8.41 -8.61
N ARG A 215 2.40 -8.66 -8.98
CA ARG A 215 3.55 -8.62 -8.05
C ARG A 215 3.73 -7.26 -7.43
N MET A 216 3.62 -6.19 -8.21
CA MET A 216 3.73 -4.83 -7.69
C MET A 216 2.57 -4.51 -6.75
N GLY A 217 1.34 -4.91 -7.09
CA GLY A 217 0.18 -4.79 -6.21
C GLY A 217 0.36 -5.51 -4.87
N VAL A 218 0.97 -6.71 -4.88
CA VAL A 218 1.32 -7.44 -3.65
C VAL A 218 2.32 -6.67 -2.80
N ASN A 219 3.34 -6.05 -3.41
CA ASN A 219 4.29 -5.19 -2.69
C ASN A 219 3.59 -3.99 -2.06
N LEU A 220 2.76 -3.27 -2.82
CA LEU A 220 2.03 -2.08 -2.36
C LEU A 220 1.16 -2.39 -1.15
N PHE A 221 0.33 -3.44 -1.25
CA PHE A 221 -0.55 -3.82 -0.15
C PHE A 221 0.23 -4.31 1.08
N THR A 222 1.24 -5.15 0.88
CA THR A 222 2.06 -5.65 1.98
C THR A 222 2.81 -4.53 2.68
N TYR A 223 3.33 -3.54 1.93
CA TYR A 223 3.93 -2.34 2.49
C TYR A 223 2.93 -1.59 3.35
N ALA A 224 1.75 -1.30 2.81
CA ALA A 224 0.71 -0.56 3.51
C ALA A 224 0.38 -1.14 4.88
N VAL A 225 0.15 -2.46 4.95
CA VAL A 225 -0.24 -3.12 6.21
C VAL A 225 0.94 -3.38 7.16
N SER A 226 2.18 -3.31 6.66
CA SER A 226 3.41 -3.45 7.47
C SER A 226 3.89 -2.12 8.04
N ALA A 227 3.72 -1.02 7.32
CA ALA A 227 4.18 0.33 7.70
C ALA A 227 3.26 1.03 8.72
N THR A 228 2.13 0.43 9.05
CA THR A 228 1.18 0.95 10.05
C THR A 228 1.58 0.64 11.50
N ARG A 229 2.80 0.15 11.72
CA ARG A 229 3.33 -0.23 13.04
C ARG A 229 4.30 0.78 13.60
#